data_d017b216e11bf43eb69aec3b3827312a
#
_entry.id   d017b216e11bf43eb69aec3b3827312a
#
_cell.length_a   1.000
_cell.length_b   1.000
_cell.length_c   1.000
_cell.angle_alpha   90.00
_cell.angle_beta   90.00
_cell.angle_gamma   90.00
#
_symmetry.space_group_name_H-M   'P 1'
#
loop_
_entity.id
_entity.type
_entity.pdbx_description
1 polymer ?
#
loop_
_entity_poly.entity_id
_entity_poly.type
_entity_poly.pdbx_seq_one_letter_code
_entity_poly.pdbx_strand_id
1 'polypeptide(L)' 'KAKKNCSFTADNVNTMANQESVLTAQKQIVSRVGNTTITQTKDKIILQVGTTQVIIDSKGLRVKGGDLRAD' A
#
# COMPACT_ATOMS: atom_id res chain seq x y z
N LYS A 1 -20.46 -12.95 6.14
CA LYS A 1 -19.98 -11.60 5.88
C LYS A 1 -19.80 -10.85 7.20
N ALA A 2 -18.60 -10.37 7.44
CA ALA A 2 -18.30 -9.67 8.68
C ALA A 2 -18.72 -8.20 8.59
N LYS A 3 -19.24 -7.65 9.68
CA LYS A 3 -19.67 -6.26 9.70
C LYS A 3 -18.56 -5.30 10.09
N LYS A 4 -17.64 -5.72 10.94
CA LYS A 4 -16.59 -4.83 11.44
C LYS A 4 -15.21 -5.27 10.99
N ASN A 5 -14.87 -6.51 11.26
CA ASN A 5 -13.55 -7.02 10.95
C ASN A 5 -13.65 -8.36 10.26
N CYS A 6 -12.81 -8.54 9.29
CA CYS A 6 -12.65 -9.82 8.63
C CYS A 6 -11.17 -10.12 8.56
N SER A 7 -10.74 -11.23 9.12
CA SER A 7 -9.33 -11.61 9.14
C SER A 7 -9.12 -12.87 8.35
N PHE A 8 -8.03 -12.93 7.62
CA PHE A 8 -7.64 -14.08 6.85
C PHE A 8 -6.17 -14.35 7.14
N THR A 9 -5.88 -15.52 7.72
CA THR A 9 -4.52 -15.90 8.07
C THR A 9 -4.18 -17.24 7.43
N ALA A 10 -3.05 -17.27 6.74
CA ALA A 10 -2.59 -18.49 6.09
C ALA A 10 -1.09 -18.37 5.83
N ASP A 11 -0.43 -19.53 5.65
CA ASP A 11 0.97 -19.53 5.26
C ASP A 11 1.14 -18.91 3.87
N ASN A 12 0.20 -19.21 2.97
CA ASN A 12 0.24 -18.67 1.62
C ASN A 12 -1.15 -18.25 1.20
N VAL A 13 -1.24 -17.08 0.59
CA VAL A 13 -2.48 -16.58 0.02
C VAL A 13 -2.21 -16.18 -1.42
N ASN A 14 -2.91 -16.81 -2.34
CA ASN A 14 -2.78 -16.53 -3.76
C ASN A 14 -4.09 -15.97 -4.30
N THR A 15 -3.98 -14.88 -5.03
CA THR A 15 -5.12 -14.28 -5.70
C THR A 15 -4.75 -14.06 -7.15
N MET A 16 -5.57 -14.60 -8.05
CA MET A 16 -5.30 -14.51 -9.49
C MET A 16 -6.56 -14.12 -10.23
N ALA A 17 -6.42 -13.18 -11.12
CA ALA A 17 -7.51 -12.77 -11.98
C ALA A 17 -7.01 -12.69 -13.41
N ASN A 18 -7.84 -13.16 -14.36
CA ASN A 18 -7.44 -13.13 -15.77
C ASN A 18 -7.57 -11.75 -16.38
N GLN A 19 -8.48 -10.94 -15.88
CA GLN A 19 -8.72 -9.63 -16.46
C GLN A 19 -8.46 -8.51 -15.46
N GLU A 20 -9.07 -8.56 -14.29
CA GLU A 20 -8.82 -7.51 -13.31
C GLU A 20 -9.15 -8.00 -11.92
N SER A 21 -8.52 -7.36 -10.94
CA SER A 21 -8.77 -7.58 -9.53
C SER A 21 -8.91 -6.22 -8.88
N VAL A 22 -9.99 -6.00 -8.15
CA VAL A 22 -10.29 -4.69 -7.57
C VAL A 22 -10.39 -4.81 -6.06
N LEU A 23 -9.64 -3.93 -5.36
CA LEU A 23 -9.70 -3.83 -3.92
C LEU A 23 -10.06 -2.40 -3.56
N THR A 24 -11.19 -2.22 -2.86
CA THR A 24 -11.71 -0.89 -2.56
C THR A 24 -11.92 -0.74 -1.06
N ALA A 25 -11.51 0.41 -0.52
CA ALA A 25 -11.75 0.74 0.87
C ALA A 25 -12.11 2.22 0.96
N GLN A 26 -12.92 2.57 1.98
CA GLN A 26 -13.36 3.95 2.12
C GLN A 26 -12.30 4.85 2.74
N LYS A 27 -11.48 4.31 3.62
CA LYS A 27 -10.49 5.11 4.34
C LYS A 27 -9.09 4.86 3.84
N GLN A 28 -8.64 3.61 3.89
CA GLN A 28 -7.28 3.32 3.46
C GLN A 28 -7.09 1.83 3.20
N ILE A 29 -6.08 1.53 2.42
CA ILE A 29 -5.60 0.18 2.18
C ILE A 29 -4.14 0.16 2.57
N VAL A 30 -3.75 -0.77 3.43
CA VAL A 30 -2.37 -0.89 3.91
C VAL A 30 -1.87 -2.30 3.67
N SER A 31 -0.70 -2.39 3.04
CA SER A 31 0.00 -3.64 2.84
C SER A 31 1.34 -3.55 3.55
N ARG A 32 1.67 -4.53 4.40
CA ARG A 32 2.84 -4.44 5.26
C ARG A 32 3.62 -5.74 5.28
N VAL A 33 4.93 -5.62 5.15
CA VAL A 33 5.86 -6.73 5.34
C VAL A 33 7.05 -6.20 6.10
N GLY A 34 7.21 -6.61 7.37
CA GLY A 34 8.33 -6.12 8.18
C GLY A 34 8.38 -4.60 8.24
N ASN A 35 9.45 -4.03 7.73
CA ASN A 35 9.65 -2.57 7.72
C ASN A 35 9.11 -1.89 6.47
N THR A 36 8.52 -2.63 5.55
CA THR A 36 8.01 -2.06 4.33
C THR A 36 6.50 -1.93 4.40
N THR A 37 6.00 -0.81 3.90
CA THR A 37 4.57 -0.52 3.94
C THR A 37 4.16 0.18 2.66
N ILE A 38 3.02 -0.23 2.13
CA ILE A 38 2.37 0.48 1.03
C ILE A 38 1.02 0.94 1.56
N THR A 39 0.82 2.25 1.61
CA THR A 39 -0.41 2.83 2.14
C THR A 39 -1.11 3.64 1.05
N GLN A 40 -2.38 3.39 0.90
CA GLN A 40 -3.19 4.10 -0.07
C GLN A 40 -4.38 4.73 0.64
N THR A 41 -4.51 6.05 0.54
CA THR A 41 -5.63 6.77 1.12
C THR A 41 -6.37 7.50 0.01
N LYS A 42 -7.38 8.27 0.37
CA LYS A 42 -8.12 9.03 -0.63
C LYS A 42 -7.26 10.06 -1.36
N ASP A 43 -6.26 10.59 -0.67
CA ASP A 43 -5.53 11.75 -1.18
C ASP A 43 -4.12 11.42 -1.61
N LYS A 44 -3.56 10.26 -1.20
CA LYS A 44 -2.16 10.01 -1.46
C LYS A 44 -1.82 8.53 -1.40
N ILE A 45 -0.65 8.20 -1.93
CA ILE A 45 -0.06 6.88 -1.86
C ILE A 45 1.31 7.04 -1.21
N ILE A 46 1.61 6.21 -0.21
CA ILE A 46 2.89 6.23 0.49
C ILE A 46 3.56 4.88 0.35
N LEU A 47 4.80 4.89 -0.14
CA LEU A 47 5.66 3.72 -0.18
C LEU A 47 6.76 3.95 0.83
N GLN A 48 6.90 3.06 1.81
CA GLN A 48 7.82 3.29 2.92
C GLN A 48 8.68 2.07 3.17
N VAL A 49 9.98 2.31 3.35
CA VAL A 49 10.94 1.28 3.76
C VAL A 49 11.78 1.89 4.85
N GLY A 50 11.58 1.44 6.11
CA GLY A 50 12.29 2.01 7.23
C GLY A 50 11.99 3.49 7.37
N THR A 51 13.02 4.34 7.22
CA THR A 51 12.86 5.79 7.32
C THR A 51 12.69 6.50 5.98
N THR A 52 12.77 5.74 4.88
CA THR A 52 12.66 6.31 3.54
C THR A 52 11.21 6.21 3.05
N GLN A 53 10.69 7.29 2.52
CA GLN A 53 9.33 7.34 2.03
C GLN A 53 9.24 7.98 0.66
N VAL A 54 8.35 7.44 -0.17
CA VAL A 54 7.93 8.07 -1.42
C VAL A 54 6.45 8.39 -1.27
N ILE A 55 6.10 9.66 -1.42
CA ILE A 55 4.73 10.12 -1.24
C ILE A 55 4.25 10.72 -2.55
N ILE A 56 3.14 10.19 -3.05
CA ILE A 56 2.50 10.69 -4.26
C ILE A 56 1.13 11.24 -3.86
N ASP A 57 0.91 12.52 -4.14
CA ASP A 57 -0.39 13.14 -3.88
C ASP A 57 -0.78 14.01 -5.07
N SER A 58 -1.82 14.82 -4.92
CA SER A 58 -2.32 15.62 -6.02
C SER A 58 -1.36 16.72 -6.44
N LYS A 59 -0.38 17.03 -5.61
CA LYS A 59 0.61 18.07 -5.91
C LYS A 59 1.88 17.53 -6.54
N GLY A 60 2.10 16.23 -6.46
CA GLY A 60 3.27 15.65 -7.08
C GLY A 60 3.89 14.53 -6.27
N LEU A 61 5.16 14.32 -6.50
CA LEU A 61 5.93 13.23 -5.93
C LEU A 61 7.00 13.78 -5.00
N ARG A 62 7.10 13.21 -3.79
CA ARG A 62 8.12 13.61 -2.82
C ARG A 62 8.85 12.39 -2.30
N VAL A 63 10.16 12.55 -2.06
CA VAL A 63 11.00 11.51 -1.46
C VAL A 63 11.55 12.05 -0.16
N LYS A 64 11.35 11.32 0.94
CA LYS A 64 11.84 11.68 2.25
C LYS A 64 12.76 10.60 2.79
N GLY A 65 13.81 11.02 3.48
CA GLY A 65 14.71 10.11 4.17
C GLY A 65 15.68 9.38 3.28
N GLY A 66 15.76 9.75 2.02
CA GLY A 66 16.66 9.12 1.08
C GLY A 66 16.64 9.84 -0.24
N ASP A 67 17.18 9.19 -1.25
CA ASP A 67 17.33 9.76 -2.57
C ASP A 67 16.51 9.02 -3.60
N LEU A 68 16.08 9.75 -4.62
CA LEU A 68 15.48 9.14 -5.79
C LEU A 68 16.60 8.73 -6.73
N ARG A 69 16.64 7.45 -7.09
CA ARG A 69 17.67 6.92 -7.97
C ARG A 69 17.06 6.32 -9.23
N ALA A 70 17.72 6.53 -10.33
CA ALA A 70 17.40 5.89 -11.60
C ALA A 70 18.63 5.14 -12.08
N ASP A 71 18.53 3.82 -12.10
CA ASP A 71 19.65 2.96 -12.53
C ASP A 71 19.50 2.54 -13.97
#